data_01a4d8d73bcf5319e41f8bafdfaf9428
#
_entry.id   01a4d8d73bcf5319e41f8bafdfaf9428
#
_cell.length_a   1.000
_cell.length_b   1.000
_cell.length_c   1.000
_cell.angle_alpha   90.00
_cell.angle_beta   90.00
_cell.angle_gamma   90.00
#
_symmetry.space_group_name_H-M   'P 1'
#
loop_
_entity.id
_entity.type
_entity.pdbx_description
1 polymer ?
#
loop_
_entity_poly.entity_id
_entity_poly.type
_entity_poly.pdbx_seq_one_letter_code
_entity_poly.pdbx_strand_id
1 'polypeptide(L)'
;SEFEGKDTFVNMYMSELDGTTDYTYKKSESSYNTEEPMYDIYADDKKVARMTLEAKDQHVVLGILTVFDWKVKSIEPVFSAKTNDYTVSIPEGYTFAVNGITVSDDYKTGKVIENPDYVNVSKYVTMPKSVEYKLTGFVNKPEIKIYNASGSEVTANVDAKGNVSVAASGNSADMPSERKEEALNMAKIWDNFLTNDLSGSGHGLATVQQYLIE
;
A
#
# COMPACT_ATOMS: atom_id res chain seq x y z
N SER A 1 6.63 7.91 -1.61
CA SER A 1 6.18 7.04 -0.50
C SER A 1 7.24 6.99 0.60
N GLU A 2 6.85 6.91 1.86
CA GLU A 2 7.80 6.73 2.98
C GLU A 2 8.46 5.33 3.00
N PHE A 3 7.91 4.41 2.25
CA PHE A 3 8.47 3.06 2.03
C PHE A 3 9.56 3.01 0.95
N GLU A 4 9.91 4.16 0.35
CA GLU A 4 10.97 4.29 -0.64
C GLU A 4 12.09 5.18 -0.11
N GLY A 5 13.33 4.78 -0.33
CA GLY A 5 14.49 5.54 0.12
C GLY A 5 14.62 6.89 -0.59
N LYS A 6 15.29 7.83 0.06
CA LYS A 6 15.58 9.16 -0.50
C LYS A 6 16.21 9.09 -1.91
N ASP A 7 17.08 8.12 -2.12
CA ASP A 7 17.80 7.94 -3.38
C ASP A 7 16.86 7.63 -4.56
N THR A 8 15.71 6.96 -4.30
CA THR A 8 14.69 6.72 -5.32
C THR A 8 14.17 8.04 -5.90
N PHE A 9 13.86 9.01 -5.02
CA PHE A 9 13.38 10.33 -5.44
C PHE A 9 14.46 11.15 -6.12
N VAL A 10 15.69 11.09 -5.62
CA VAL A 10 16.83 11.78 -6.23
C VAL A 10 17.08 11.24 -7.64
N ASN A 11 17.16 9.93 -7.80
CA ASN A 11 17.40 9.30 -9.11
C ASN A 11 16.26 9.59 -10.10
N MET A 12 15.02 9.57 -9.63
CA MET A 12 13.88 9.94 -10.45
C MET A 12 13.98 11.40 -10.90
N TYR A 13 14.26 12.33 -9.98
CA TYR A 13 14.40 13.74 -10.30
C TYR A 13 15.54 13.97 -11.30
N MET A 14 16.68 13.33 -11.09
CA MET A 14 17.81 13.41 -12.01
C MET A 14 17.48 12.86 -13.40
N SER A 15 16.69 11.77 -13.46
CA SER A 15 16.26 11.21 -14.75
C SER A 15 15.30 12.13 -15.50
N GLU A 16 14.53 12.96 -14.81
CA GLU A 16 13.68 13.98 -15.43
C GLU A 16 14.48 15.16 -16.03
N LEU A 17 15.69 15.39 -15.53
CA LEU A 17 16.60 16.42 -16.03
C LEU A 17 17.55 15.88 -17.10
N ASP A 18 17.59 14.57 -17.30
CA ASP A 18 18.46 13.94 -18.30
C ASP A 18 18.05 14.38 -19.72
N GLY A 19 19.04 14.79 -20.51
CA GLY A 19 18.81 15.32 -21.85
C GLY A 19 18.40 16.80 -21.91
N THR A 20 18.28 17.50 -20.78
CA THR A 20 18.01 18.95 -20.77
C THR A 20 19.15 19.72 -21.43
N THR A 21 18.81 20.55 -22.40
CA THR A 21 19.76 21.36 -23.19
C THR A 21 19.81 22.82 -22.74
N ASP A 22 18.75 23.31 -22.14
CA ASP A 22 18.66 24.71 -21.73
C ASP A 22 17.97 24.86 -20.36
N TYR A 23 18.49 25.77 -19.54
CA TYR A 23 17.91 26.16 -18.26
C TYR A 23 17.54 27.63 -18.28
N THR A 24 16.28 27.91 -17.99
CA THR A 24 15.76 29.27 -17.89
C THR A 24 15.11 29.52 -16.53
N TYR A 25 14.90 30.79 -16.19
CA TYR A 25 14.19 31.17 -14.99
C TYR A 25 13.19 32.28 -15.26
N LYS A 26 12.07 32.27 -14.53
CA LYS A 26 11.03 33.32 -14.59
C LYS A 26 10.66 33.71 -13.17
N LYS A 27 10.24 34.96 -12.98
CA LYS A 27 9.66 35.38 -11.70
C LYS A 27 8.46 34.52 -11.39
N SER A 28 8.34 34.04 -10.15
CA SER A 28 7.18 33.24 -9.74
C SER A 28 5.92 34.10 -9.71
N GLU A 29 4.95 33.81 -10.55
CA GLU A 29 3.74 34.60 -10.73
C GLU A 29 2.89 34.72 -9.46
N SER A 30 2.85 33.66 -8.64
CA SER A 30 1.99 33.55 -7.47
C SER A 30 2.64 34.00 -6.16
N SER A 31 3.96 34.16 -6.12
CA SER A 31 4.71 34.30 -4.86
C SER A 31 5.89 35.25 -4.93
N TYR A 32 6.03 36.02 -6.03
CA TYR A 32 7.13 36.96 -6.17
C TYR A 32 6.99 38.13 -5.20
N ASN A 33 8.01 38.35 -4.40
CA ASN A 33 8.12 39.46 -3.46
C ASN A 33 9.48 40.13 -3.67
N THR A 34 9.57 41.42 -3.53
CA THR A 34 10.82 42.21 -3.71
C THR A 34 11.77 42.08 -2.53
N GLU A 35 11.28 41.71 -1.36
CA GLU A 35 12.10 41.47 -0.15
C GLU A 35 12.66 40.05 -0.12
N GLU A 36 11.96 39.12 -0.70
CA GLU A 36 12.31 37.69 -0.78
C GLU A 36 11.94 37.17 -2.19
N PRO A 37 12.75 37.53 -3.22
CA PRO A 37 12.44 37.19 -4.59
C PRO A 37 12.42 35.70 -4.84
N MET A 38 11.36 35.21 -5.49
CA MET A 38 11.18 33.82 -5.89
C MET A 38 11.22 33.70 -7.40
N TYR A 39 11.96 32.70 -7.88
CA TYR A 39 12.07 32.36 -9.29
C TYR A 39 11.74 30.91 -9.52
N ASP A 40 10.93 30.63 -10.53
CA ASP A 40 10.67 29.31 -11.03
C ASP A 40 11.73 28.97 -12.08
N ILE A 41 12.41 27.83 -11.92
CA ILE A 41 13.47 27.31 -12.79
C ILE A 41 12.85 26.29 -13.73
N TYR A 42 13.18 26.41 -15.00
CA TYR A 42 12.70 25.54 -16.05
C TYR A 42 13.88 24.81 -16.70
N ALA A 43 13.72 23.53 -16.95
CA ALA A 43 14.54 22.70 -17.79
C ALA A 43 13.81 22.53 -19.12
N ASP A 44 14.33 23.10 -20.18
CA ASP A 44 13.63 23.39 -21.41
C ASP A 44 12.31 24.15 -21.08
N ASP A 45 11.14 23.64 -21.36
CA ASP A 45 9.87 24.30 -21.04
C ASP A 45 9.20 23.77 -19.75
N LYS A 46 9.82 22.79 -19.05
CA LYS A 46 9.28 22.14 -17.87
C LYS A 46 9.80 22.80 -16.61
N LYS A 47 8.88 23.23 -15.73
CA LYS A 47 9.25 23.74 -14.40
C LYS A 47 9.80 22.60 -13.56
N VAL A 48 11.05 22.76 -13.07
CA VAL A 48 11.78 21.71 -12.33
C VAL A 48 12.12 22.13 -10.90
N ALA A 49 12.21 23.41 -10.63
CA ALA A 49 12.51 23.88 -9.27
C ALA A 49 11.91 25.27 -9.01
N ARG A 50 11.84 25.63 -7.75
CA ARG A 50 11.65 26.99 -7.26
C ARG A 50 12.85 27.41 -6.45
N MET A 51 13.39 28.58 -6.75
CA MET A 51 14.50 29.18 -6.03
C MET A 51 14.03 30.42 -5.29
N THR A 52 14.34 30.49 -4.01
CA THR A 52 14.12 31.66 -3.17
C THR A 52 15.45 32.35 -2.90
N LEU A 53 15.47 33.67 -3.06
CA LEU A 53 16.65 34.48 -2.75
C LEU A 53 16.44 35.24 -1.44
N GLU A 54 17.53 35.54 -0.76
CA GLU A 54 17.54 36.48 0.36
C GLU A 54 18.65 37.51 0.18
N ALA A 55 18.46 38.73 0.67
CA ALA A 55 19.44 39.77 0.65
C ALA A 55 20.65 39.38 1.56
N LYS A 56 21.84 39.40 1.02
CA LYS A 56 23.09 39.17 1.75
C LYS A 56 23.63 40.47 2.30
N ASP A 57 23.79 41.47 1.40
CA ASP A 57 24.32 42.80 1.69
C ASP A 57 23.53 43.84 0.91
N GLN A 58 23.60 45.09 1.34
CA GLN A 58 23.05 46.20 0.60
C GLN A 58 24.08 47.30 0.41
N HIS A 59 24.10 47.90 -0.76
CA HIS A 59 24.97 49.01 -1.09
C HIS A 59 24.17 50.21 -1.61
N VAL A 60 24.59 51.42 -1.22
CA VAL A 60 24.02 52.62 -1.74
C VAL A 60 24.87 53.13 -2.89
N VAL A 61 24.31 53.18 -4.09
CA VAL A 61 24.97 53.66 -5.30
C VAL A 61 24.47 55.09 -5.60
N LEU A 62 25.39 55.95 -5.91
CA LEU A 62 25.11 57.38 -6.20
C LEU A 62 24.36 58.14 -5.09
N GLY A 63 24.35 57.58 -3.85
CA GLY A 63 23.70 58.21 -2.69
C GLY A 63 22.16 58.15 -2.66
N ILE A 64 21.55 57.56 -3.67
CA ILE A 64 20.09 57.51 -3.82
C ILE A 64 19.53 56.15 -4.18
N LEU A 65 20.32 55.25 -4.73
CA LEU A 65 19.90 53.93 -5.19
C LEU A 65 20.42 52.84 -4.27
N THR A 66 19.52 52.13 -3.60
CA THR A 66 19.88 50.95 -2.82
C THR A 66 19.89 49.73 -3.73
N VAL A 67 21.05 49.05 -3.80
CA VAL A 67 21.23 47.79 -4.53
C VAL A 67 21.48 46.68 -3.53
N PHE A 68 20.87 45.54 -3.74
CA PHE A 68 21.05 44.37 -2.90
C PHE A 68 21.91 43.33 -3.59
N ASP A 69 22.84 42.74 -2.83
CA ASP A 69 23.51 41.50 -3.20
C ASP A 69 22.61 40.33 -2.75
N TRP A 70 22.25 39.50 -3.69
CA TRP A 70 21.35 38.37 -3.44
C TRP A 70 22.14 37.08 -3.31
N LYS A 71 21.72 36.21 -2.40
CA LYS A 71 22.17 34.82 -2.33
C LYS A 71 20.97 33.87 -2.36
N VAL A 72 21.23 32.66 -2.80
CA VAL A 72 20.22 31.60 -2.77
C VAL A 72 19.94 31.18 -1.32
N LYS A 73 18.69 31.34 -0.88
CA LYS A 73 18.19 30.91 0.41
C LYS A 73 17.78 29.44 0.37
N SER A 74 16.99 29.06 -0.62
CA SER A 74 16.55 27.67 -0.83
C SER A 74 16.32 27.37 -2.30
N ILE A 75 16.43 26.09 -2.64
CA ILE A 75 15.97 25.53 -3.90
C ILE A 75 15.04 24.38 -3.57
N GLU A 76 13.78 24.49 -4.00
CA GLU A 76 12.74 23.48 -3.81
C GLU A 76 12.48 22.78 -5.14
N PRO A 77 12.80 21.48 -5.27
CA PRO A 77 12.51 20.75 -6.49
C PRO A 77 11.00 20.62 -6.70
N VAL A 78 10.56 20.76 -7.95
CA VAL A 78 9.18 20.53 -8.36
C VAL A 78 9.11 19.21 -9.11
N PHE A 79 8.44 18.24 -8.50
CA PHE A 79 8.26 16.93 -9.11
C PHE A 79 6.94 16.87 -9.88
N SER A 80 6.99 16.38 -11.09
CA SER A 80 5.81 16.03 -11.89
C SER A 80 5.71 14.51 -12.09
N ALA A 81 6.42 13.74 -11.29
CA ALA A 81 6.43 12.29 -11.42
C ALA A 81 5.05 11.68 -11.23
N LYS A 82 4.73 10.75 -12.13
CA LYS A 82 3.59 9.88 -11.93
C LYS A 82 3.92 8.90 -10.82
N THR A 83 3.13 8.94 -9.78
CA THR A 83 3.19 7.96 -8.70
C THR A 83 2.04 6.97 -8.83
N ASN A 84 2.25 5.77 -8.29
CA ASN A 84 1.26 4.71 -8.27
C ASN A 84 0.76 4.50 -6.84
N ASP A 85 -0.50 4.17 -6.71
CA ASP A 85 -1.13 3.78 -5.47
C ASP A 85 -1.40 2.27 -5.51
N TYR A 86 -1.28 1.62 -4.36
CA TYR A 86 -1.52 0.20 -4.19
C TYR A 86 -2.52 -0.05 -3.07
N THR A 87 -3.36 -1.06 -3.27
CA THR A 87 -4.26 -1.56 -2.24
C THR A 87 -3.80 -2.93 -1.79
N VAL A 88 -3.73 -3.13 -0.47
CA VAL A 88 -3.38 -4.42 0.13
C VAL A 88 -4.53 -4.88 1.00
N SER A 89 -5.07 -6.07 0.71
CA SER A 89 -6.17 -6.67 1.44
C SER A 89 -5.71 -7.97 2.08
N ILE A 90 -5.66 -7.99 3.41
CA ILE A 90 -5.16 -9.14 4.17
C ILE A 90 -6.16 -9.53 5.27
N PRO A 91 -6.21 -10.82 5.66
CA PRO A 91 -7.00 -11.27 6.79
C PRO A 91 -6.66 -10.53 8.09
N GLU A 92 -7.63 -10.38 8.98
CA GLU A 92 -7.39 -9.87 10.33
C GLU A 92 -6.33 -10.70 11.04
N GLY A 93 -5.39 -10.02 11.75
CA GLY A 93 -4.28 -10.66 12.43
C GLY A 93 -3.06 -10.95 11.55
N TYR A 94 -3.15 -10.74 10.24
CA TYR A 94 -2.00 -10.78 9.35
C TYR A 94 -1.27 -9.43 9.37
N THR A 95 0.02 -9.47 9.06
CA THR A 95 0.86 -8.28 8.91
C THR A 95 1.54 -8.31 7.54
N PHE A 96 2.07 -7.18 7.10
CA PHE A 96 2.83 -7.14 5.88
C PHE A 96 3.93 -6.07 5.93
N ALA A 97 4.94 -6.26 5.09
CA ALA A 97 6.02 -5.32 4.90
C ALA A 97 6.08 -4.86 3.44
N VAL A 98 6.47 -3.62 3.25
CA VAL A 98 6.68 -2.98 1.95
C VAL A 98 8.13 -2.53 1.87
N ASN A 99 8.86 -3.04 0.89
CA ASN A 99 10.31 -2.81 0.76
C ASN A 99 11.09 -3.07 2.07
N GLY A 100 10.66 -4.08 2.84
CA GLY A 100 11.25 -4.45 4.12
C GLY A 100 10.78 -3.64 5.34
N ILE A 101 9.91 -2.64 5.16
CA ILE A 101 9.35 -1.81 6.23
C ILE A 101 7.96 -2.34 6.59
N THR A 102 7.75 -2.72 7.85
CA THR A 102 6.43 -3.16 8.32
C THR A 102 5.43 -2.02 8.28
N VAL A 103 4.25 -2.29 7.73
CA VAL A 103 3.18 -1.29 7.59
C VAL A 103 2.35 -1.22 8.86
N SER A 104 2.13 -0.01 9.36
CA SER A 104 1.30 0.24 10.55
C SER A 104 -0.20 0.27 10.21
N ASP A 105 -1.01 0.19 11.26
CA ASP A 105 -2.47 0.26 11.17
C ASP A 105 -3.01 1.62 10.68
N ASP A 106 -2.18 2.66 10.68
CA ASP A 106 -2.54 4.01 10.22
C ASP A 106 -2.91 4.05 8.73
N TYR A 107 -2.45 3.05 7.96
CA TYR A 107 -2.76 2.90 6.53
C TYR A 107 -4.08 2.16 6.24
N LYS A 108 -4.79 1.70 7.28
CA LYS A 108 -6.11 1.06 7.12
C LYS A 108 -7.12 2.04 6.54
N THR A 109 -7.86 1.60 5.53
CA THR A 109 -8.94 2.41 4.94
C THR A 109 -10.22 2.39 5.78
N GLY A 110 -10.30 1.52 6.79
CA GLY A 110 -11.51 1.24 7.54
C GLY A 110 -12.48 0.30 6.81
N LYS A 111 -12.19 -0.08 5.59
CA LYS A 111 -13.01 -1.02 4.83
C LYS A 111 -12.71 -2.45 5.25
N VAL A 112 -13.75 -3.16 5.65
CA VAL A 112 -13.71 -4.59 5.93
C VAL A 112 -14.28 -5.34 4.73
N ILE A 113 -13.55 -6.33 4.25
CA ILE A 113 -13.95 -7.16 3.11
C ILE A 113 -14.42 -8.50 3.65
N GLU A 114 -15.69 -8.81 3.40
CA GLU A 114 -16.27 -10.11 3.70
C GLU A 114 -16.14 -11.02 2.47
N ASN A 115 -15.85 -12.28 2.69
CA ASN A 115 -15.79 -13.24 1.58
C ASN A 115 -17.21 -13.57 1.10
N PRO A 116 -17.54 -13.30 -0.17
CA PRO A 116 -18.89 -13.52 -0.71
C PRO A 116 -19.33 -14.99 -0.68
N ASP A 117 -18.39 -15.93 -0.68
CA ASP A 117 -18.70 -17.37 -0.64
C ASP A 117 -19.35 -17.81 0.67
N TYR A 118 -19.22 -16.99 1.72
CA TYR A 118 -19.70 -17.32 3.05
C TYR A 118 -20.94 -16.55 3.51
N VAL A 119 -21.53 -15.73 2.64
CA VAL A 119 -22.70 -14.89 2.99
C VAL A 119 -23.84 -15.70 3.62
N ASN A 120 -24.07 -16.92 3.12
CA ASN A 120 -25.17 -17.79 3.59
C ASN A 120 -24.90 -18.43 4.97
N VAL A 121 -23.64 -18.57 5.38
CA VAL A 121 -23.25 -19.19 6.65
C VAL A 121 -22.88 -18.17 7.72
N SER A 122 -22.73 -16.90 7.36
CA SER A 122 -22.35 -15.79 8.28
C SER A 122 -23.33 -15.60 9.46
N LYS A 123 -24.54 -16.11 9.34
CA LYS A 123 -25.56 -16.13 10.42
C LYS A 123 -25.19 -17.07 11.56
N TYR A 124 -24.43 -18.10 11.28
CA TYR A 124 -24.16 -19.21 12.21
C TYR A 124 -22.73 -19.25 12.68
N VAL A 125 -21.80 -18.63 11.95
CA VAL A 125 -20.38 -18.68 12.22
C VAL A 125 -19.76 -17.29 12.05
N THR A 126 -18.85 -16.93 12.95
CA THR A 126 -18.03 -15.73 12.77
C THR A 126 -17.03 -16.02 11.65
N MET A 127 -17.19 -15.33 10.53
CA MET A 127 -16.36 -15.52 9.37
C MET A 127 -15.08 -14.68 9.46
N PRO A 128 -13.95 -15.21 8.97
CA PRO A 128 -12.73 -14.44 8.85
C PRO A 128 -12.95 -13.25 7.90
N LYS A 129 -12.52 -12.07 8.33
CA LYS A 129 -12.63 -10.83 7.58
C LYS A 129 -11.27 -10.41 7.08
N SER A 130 -11.25 -9.69 5.97
CA SER A 130 -10.04 -9.04 5.48
C SER A 130 -10.12 -7.53 5.70
N VAL A 131 -8.98 -6.93 5.98
CA VAL A 131 -8.82 -5.49 6.18
C VAL A 131 -8.07 -4.92 4.99
N GLU A 132 -8.52 -3.77 4.50
CA GLU A 132 -7.93 -3.08 3.38
C GLU A 132 -6.99 -1.96 3.86
N TYR A 133 -5.81 -1.90 3.26
CA TYR A 133 -4.83 -0.84 3.43
C TYR A 133 -4.63 -0.11 2.10
N LYS A 134 -4.40 1.20 2.17
CA LYS A 134 -4.07 2.01 1.01
C LYS A 134 -2.68 2.61 1.16
N LEU A 135 -1.83 2.34 0.19
CA LEU A 135 -0.46 2.82 0.09
C LEU A 135 -0.36 3.77 -1.11
N THR A 136 0.18 4.95 -0.92
CA THR A 136 0.19 5.99 -1.95
C THR A 136 1.58 6.50 -2.27
N GLY A 137 1.75 7.06 -3.46
CA GLY A 137 2.90 7.84 -3.84
C GLY A 137 4.15 7.02 -4.17
N PHE A 138 4.02 5.81 -4.71
CA PHE A 138 5.17 5.00 -5.14
C PHE A 138 5.66 5.40 -6.51
N VAL A 139 6.95 5.61 -6.63
CA VAL A 139 7.65 5.82 -7.90
C VAL A 139 7.88 4.48 -8.59
N ASN A 140 8.38 3.50 -7.85
CA ASN A 140 8.63 2.16 -8.33
C ASN A 140 7.58 1.17 -7.82
N LYS A 141 7.48 0.01 -8.49
CA LYS A 141 6.67 -1.08 -7.99
C LYS A 141 7.27 -1.61 -6.68
N PRO A 142 6.53 -1.58 -5.56
CA PRO A 142 7.05 -2.04 -4.27
C PRO A 142 7.13 -3.57 -4.21
N GLU A 143 8.08 -4.08 -3.42
CA GLU A 143 8.09 -5.46 -2.96
C GLU A 143 7.16 -5.55 -1.74
N ILE A 144 6.13 -6.39 -1.82
CA ILE A 144 5.17 -6.59 -0.73
C ILE A 144 5.25 -8.03 -0.25
N LYS A 145 5.56 -8.22 1.03
CA LYS A 145 5.60 -9.52 1.71
C LYS A 145 4.55 -9.56 2.80
N ILE A 146 3.74 -10.61 2.81
CA ILE A 146 2.64 -10.78 3.76
C ILE A 146 2.97 -11.94 4.71
N TYR A 147 2.65 -11.76 5.98
CA TYR A 147 2.90 -12.73 7.03
C TYR A 147 1.58 -13.07 7.74
N ASN A 148 1.35 -14.36 7.96
CA ASN A 148 0.18 -14.82 8.72
C ASN A 148 0.34 -14.53 10.23
N ALA A 149 -0.67 -14.88 11.02
CA ALA A 149 -0.66 -14.66 12.47
C ALA A 149 0.48 -15.41 13.21
N SER A 150 1.05 -16.44 12.61
CA SER A 150 2.22 -17.17 13.15
C SER A 150 3.56 -16.57 12.72
N GLY A 151 3.55 -15.51 11.90
CA GLY A 151 4.75 -14.87 11.36
C GLY A 151 5.36 -15.55 10.12
N SER A 152 4.69 -16.54 9.55
CA SER A 152 5.14 -17.20 8.32
C SER A 152 4.71 -16.41 7.08
N GLU A 153 5.61 -16.28 6.10
CA GLU A 153 5.31 -15.62 4.83
C GLU A 153 4.27 -16.44 4.04
N VAL A 154 3.29 -15.75 3.48
CA VAL A 154 2.21 -16.34 2.69
C VAL A 154 2.18 -15.80 1.28
N THR A 155 1.81 -16.65 0.32
CA THR A 155 1.67 -16.23 -1.07
C THR A 155 0.42 -15.40 -1.25
N ALA A 156 0.57 -14.24 -1.89
CA ALA A 156 -0.52 -13.33 -2.19
C ALA A 156 -0.93 -13.39 -3.67
N ASN A 157 -2.18 -13.04 -3.94
CA ASN A 157 -2.67 -12.80 -5.29
C ASN A 157 -2.41 -11.33 -5.66
N VAL A 158 -1.89 -11.11 -6.86
CA VAL A 158 -1.63 -9.77 -7.39
C VAL A 158 -2.51 -9.57 -8.62
N ASP A 159 -3.32 -8.53 -8.62
CA ASP A 159 -4.18 -8.21 -9.78
C ASP A 159 -3.40 -7.48 -10.90
N ALA A 160 -4.07 -7.24 -12.04
CA ALA A 160 -3.48 -6.54 -13.17
C ALA A 160 -3.08 -5.07 -12.87
N LYS A 161 -3.63 -4.48 -11.82
CA LYS A 161 -3.29 -3.12 -11.34
C LYS A 161 -2.17 -3.13 -10.30
N GLY A 162 -1.71 -4.33 -9.89
CA GLY A 162 -0.70 -4.50 -8.87
C GLY A 162 -1.23 -4.50 -7.44
N ASN A 163 -2.55 -4.48 -7.22
CA ASN A 163 -3.11 -4.62 -5.89
C ASN A 163 -2.92 -6.05 -5.38
N VAL A 164 -2.67 -6.15 -4.10
CA VAL A 164 -2.29 -7.41 -3.43
C VAL A 164 -3.40 -7.86 -2.52
N SER A 165 -3.74 -9.14 -2.58
CA SER A 165 -4.75 -9.73 -1.71
C SER A 165 -4.36 -11.13 -1.24
N VAL A 166 -4.75 -11.44 -0.01
CA VAL A 166 -4.73 -12.81 0.52
C VAL A 166 -6.17 -13.14 0.90
N ALA A 167 -6.67 -14.25 0.39
CA ALA A 167 -7.99 -14.71 0.77
C ALA A 167 -8.02 -15.03 2.27
N ALA A 168 -9.04 -14.52 2.95
CA ALA A 168 -9.35 -14.94 4.31
C ALA A 168 -9.97 -16.35 4.27
N SER A 169 -9.24 -17.30 3.74
CA SER A 169 -9.60 -18.71 3.86
C SER A 169 -8.87 -19.26 5.07
N GLY A 170 -9.58 -19.98 5.91
CA GLY A 170 -8.89 -20.86 6.85
C GLY A 170 -7.96 -21.73 6.01
N ASN A 171 -6.67 -21.39 6.02
CA ASN A 171 -5.70 -22.15 5.27
C ASN A 171 -5.73 -23.57 5.82
N SER A 172 -6.14 -24.51 5.00
CA SER A 172 -6.02 -25.94 5.36
C SER A 172 -4.56 -26.33 5.65
N ALA A 173 -3.61 -25.46 5.26
CA ALA A 173 -2.19 -25.59 5.60
C ALA A 173 -1.91 -25.32 7.09
N ASP A 174 -2.66 -24.42 7.72
CA ASP A 174 -2.47 -24.07 9.14
C ASP A 174 -3.24 -24.99 10.10
N MET A 175 -4.07 -25.89 9.56
CA MET A 175 -4.78 -26.87 10.38
C MET A 175 -3.82 -28.02 10.75
N PRO A 176 -3.65 -28.34 12.04
CA PRO A 176 -2.88 -29.50 12.47
C PRO A 176 -3.29 -30.76 11.74
N SER A 177 -2.34 -31.64 11.38
CA SER A 177 -2.58 -32.87 10.62
C SER A 177 -3.66 -33.75 11.26
N GLU A 178 -3.64 -33.84 12.60
CA GLU A 178 -4.66 -34.58 13.38
C GLU A 178 -6.08 -34.05 13.14
N ARG A 179 -6.26 -32.73 13.09
CA ARG A 179 -7.56 -32.10 12.79
C ARG A 179 -7.97 -32.27 11.34
N LYS A 180 -7.02 -32.34 10.40
CA LYS A 180 -7.32 -32.65 8.99
C LYS A 180 -7.88 -34.06 8.84
N GLU A 181 -7.29 -35.05 9.53
CA GLU A 181 -7.78 -36.42 9.53
C GLU A 181 -9.16 -36.52 10.17
N GLU A 182 -9.38 -35.84 11.29
CA GLU A 182 -10.68 -35.77 11.96
C GLU A 182 -11.75 -35.16 11.07
N ALA A 183 -11.46 -34.00 10.43
CA ALA A 183 -12.38 -33.33 9.51
C ALA A 183 -12.69 -34.20 8.28
N LEU A 184 -11.68 -34.88 7.72
CA LEU A 184 -11.87 -35.81 6.60
C LEU A 184 -12.71 -37.01 6.99
N ASN A 185 -12.51 -37.52 8.19
CA ASN A 185 -13.26 -38.66 8.72
C ASN A 185 -14.73 -38.28 8.96
N MET A 186 -14.95 -37.10 9.55
CA MET A 186 -16.30 -36.54 9.72
C MET A 186 -17.00 -36.34 8.39
N ALA A 187 -16.32 -35.81 7.38
CA ALA A 187 -16.87 -35.62 6.03
C ALA A 187 -17.28 -36.97 5.40
N LYS A 188 -16.47 -38.01 5.55
CA LYS A 188 -16.77 -39.36 5.05
C LYS A 188 -17.96 -39.98 5.76
N ILE A 189 -18.06 -39.82 7.08
CA ILE A 189 -19.18 -40.33 7.88
C ILE A 189 -20.47 -39.61 7.47
N TRP A 190 -20.41 -38.29 7.26
CA TRP A 190 -21.54 -37.48 6.81
C TRP A 190 -21.96 -37.85 5.39
N ASP A 191 -21.02 -38.06 4.46
CA ASP A 191 -21.33 -38.52 3.11
C ASP A 191 -22.01 -39.91 3.12
N ASN A 192 -21.51 -40.84 3.90
CA ASN A 192 -22.13 -42.14 4.08
C ASN A 192 -23.51 -42.05 4.69
N PHE A 193 -23.74 -41.15 5.64
CA PHE A 193 -25.06 -40.91 6.20
C PHE A 193 -26.03 -40.39 5.13
N LEU A 194 -25.63 -39.39 4.34
CA LEU A 194 -26.47 -38.83 3.29
C LEU A 194 -26.78 -39.83 2.17
N THR A 195 -25.80 -40.63 1.80
CA THR A 195 -25.94 -41.55 0.65
C THR A 195 -26.59 -42.90 1.02
N ASN A 196 -26.29 -43.45 2.19
CA ASN A 196 -26.74 -44.77 2.58
C ASN A 196 -27.85 -44.76 3.62
N ASP A 197 -27.72 -43.92 4.65
CA ASP A 197 -28.68 -43.93 5.77
C ASP A 197 -30.00 -43.27 5.42
N LEU A 198 -29.96 -42.15 4.64
CA LEU A 198 -31.18 -41.54 4.12
C LEU A 198 -31.88 -42.40 3.08
N SER A 199 -31.19 -43.28 2.39
CA SER A 199 -31.75 -44.27 1.47
C SER A 199 -32.38 -45.50 2.18
N GLY A 200 -32.23 -45.59 3.50
CA GLY A 200 -32.76 -46.69 4.30
C GLY A 200 -31.90 -47.94 4.38
N SER A 201 -30.67 -47.89 3.92
CA SER A 201 -29.73 -49.02 3.86
C SER A 201 -28.56 -48.93 4.87
N GLY A 202 -28.52 -47.90 5.71
CA GLY A 202 -27.39 -47.63 6.59
C GLY A 202 -27.68 -47.66 8.10
N HIS A 203 -26.80 -47.04 8.87
CA HIS A 203 -26.80 -47.14 10.34
C HIS A 203 -27.59 -46.05 11.07
N GLY A 204 -28.21 -45.14 10.33
CA GLY A 204 -29.05 -44.08 10.87
C GLY A 204 -28.30 -42.93 11.54
N LEU A 205 -29.05 -42.00 12.10
CA LEU A 205 -28.54 -40.75 12.68
C LEU A 205 -27.53 -40.98 13.82
N ALA A 206 -27.59 -42.13 14.51
CA ALA A 206 -26.68 -42.46 15.60
C ALA A 206 -25.19 -42.42 15.19
N THR A 207 -24.88 -42.69 13.93
CA THR A 207 -23.52 -42.71 13.41
C THR A 207 -22.89 -41.31 13.36
N VAL A 208 -23.71 -40.27 13.12
CA VAL A 208 -23.25 -38.89 13.02
C VAL A 208 -23.53 -38.07 14.28
N GLN A 209 -24.34 -38.62 15.21
CA GLN A 209 -24.78 -37.92 16.42
C GLN A 209 -23.62 -37.41 17.28
N GLN A 210 -22.51 -38.14 17.34
CA GLN A 210 -21.29 -37.72 18.07
C GLN A 210 -20.59 -36.47 17.52
N TYR A 211 -20.93 -36.08 16.29
CA TYR A 211 -20.35 -34.88 15.62
C TYR A 211 -21.34 -33.73 15.57
N LEU A 212 -22.58 -33.92 16.06
CA LEU A 212 -23.55 -32.84 16.19
C LEU A 212 -23.29 -32.11 17.50
N ILE A 213 -23.08 -30.81 17.38
CA ILE A 213 -22.92 -29.92 18.54
C ILE A 213 -24.34 -29.64 19.06
N GLU A 214 -24.56 -29.82 20.36
CA GLU A 214 -25.80 -29.43 21.05
C GLU A 214 -26.02 -27.91 21.02
#